data_6eb1e2d4c3a8e45e807fd41bc3f9a5ca
#
_entry.id   6eb1e2d4c3a8e45e807fd41bc3f9a5ca
#
_cell.length_a   1.000
_cell.length_b   1.000
_cell.length_c   1.000
_cell.angle_alpha   90.00
_cell.angle_beta   90.00
_cell.angle_gamma   90.00
#
_symmetry.space_group_name_H-M   'P 1'
#
loop_
_entity.id
_entity.type
_entity.pdbx_description
1 polymer ?
#
loop_
_entity_poly.entity_id
_entity_poly.type
_entity_poly.pdbx_seq_one_letter_code
_entity_poly.pdbx_strand_id
1 'polypeptide(L)'
;MAAPGNAHASIRFYTRLGLGAVLLLGGGVGGWASVTEIAGAVIAPGTLVVGSHVKNVQHATGGVVAEIDARDGDRVKAGDLLLRLDRTVPAANLAVVSKALDQLMARKARLDAERRGTDGIDFPRDLLDRSADPDVAEAISGETQHFDTRRTSRAGQKGQLGERIVQLEKEIAGDTAQMEAKSKEIQLVQKELASVRTLWGKKLISIDRLTSTEREATRLDGERGQLIAALAQAQGRIAEIKLQI
;
A
#
# COMPACT_ATOMS: atom_id res chain seq x y z
N MET A 1 -25.07 119.47 -78.65
CA MET A 1 -23.70 119.38 -78.14
C MET A 1 -23.81 118.88 -76.74
N ALA A 2 -23.56 117.63 -76.51
CA ALA A 2 -23.64 117.06 -75.17
C ALA A 2 -22.22 116.67 -74.70
N ALA A 3 -21.86 117.08 -73.56
CA ALA A 3 -20.55 116.88 -72.93
C ALA A 3 -20.38 115.42 -72.48
N PRO A 4 -19.24 114.83 -72.55
CA PRO A 4 -19.02 113.49 -72.09
C PRO A 4 -18.81 113.46 -70.56
N GLY A 5 -19.74 112.85 -69.88
CA GLY A 5 -19.75 112.67 -68.43
C GLY A 5 -18.98 111.47 -68.01
N ASN A 6 -18.27 111.64 -67.01
CA ASN A 6 -17.61 110.79 -65.97
C ASN A 6 -17.79 109.29 -65.91
N ALA A 7 -17.61 108.59 -67.00
CA ALA A 7 -17.70 107.11 -67.03
C ALA A 7 -16.56 106.46 -66.19
N HIS A 8 -15.37 107.05 -66.08
CA HIS A 8 -14.24 106.52 -65.31
C HIS A 8 -14.37 106.63 -63.78
N ALA A 9 -15.20 107.60 -63.28
CA ALA A 9 -15.43 107.72 -61.86
C ALA A 9 -16.39 106.65 -61.32
N SER A 10 -17.42 106.38 -62.07
CA SER A 10 -18.41 105.30 -61.71
C SER A 10 -17.77 103.92 -61.76
N ILE A 11 -16.92 103.65 -62.80
CA ILE A 11 -16.24 102.33 -62.88
C ILE A 11 -15.30 102.15 -61.70
N ARG A 12 -14.55 103.15 -61.27
CA ARG A 12 -13.67 103.05 -60.09
C ARG A 12 -14.44 102.88 -58.79
N PHE A 13 -15.62 103.42 -58.68
CA PHE A 13 -16.48 103.31 -57.53
C PHE A 13 -17.04 101.84 -57.41
N TYR A 14 -17.59 101.30 -58.49
CA TYR A 14 -18.11 99.92 -58.52
C TYR A 14 -16.99 98.85 -58.37
N THR A 15 -15.81 99.10 -58.98
CA THR A 15 -14.68 98.16 -58.79
C THR A 15 -14.17 98.18 -57.34
N ARG A 16 -14.13 99.36 -56.71
CA ARG A 16 -13.76 99.41 -55.28
C ARG A 16 -14.82 98.80 -54.39
N LEU A 17 -16.08 99.04 -54.71
CA LEU A 17 -17.21 98.48 -53.98
C LEU A 17 -17.24 96.91 -54.16
N GLY A 18 -17.01 96.43 -55.38
CA GLY A 18 -16.90 95.02 -55.66
C GLY A 18 -15.70 94.33 -54.96
N LEU A 19 -14.53 95.03 -55.02
CA LEU A 19 -13.33 94.55 -54.31
C LEU A 19 -13.52 94.53 -52.79
N GLY A 20 -14.19 95.54 -52.26
CA GLY A 20 -14.53 95.62 -50.82
C GLY A 20 -15.50 94.46 -50.41
N ALA A 21 -16.51 94.19 -51.25
CA ALA A 21 -17.44 93.14 -51.00
C ALA A 21 -16.78 91.70 -51.00
N VAL A 22 -15.84 91.48 -51.94
CA VAL A 22 -15.06 90.27 -52.01
C VAL A 22 -14.15 90.11 -50.83
N LEU A 23 -13.48 91.17 -50.44
CA LEU A 23 -12.62 91.15 -49.23
C LEU A 23 -13.44 90.93 -47.94
N LEU A 24 -14.64 91.52 -47.86
CA LEU A 24 -15.52 91.36 -46.70
C LEU A 24 -16.10 89.95 -46.66
N LEU A 25 -16.52 89.37 -47.77
CA LEU A 25 -16.98 87.98 -47.84
C LEU A 25 -15.82 87.04 -47.63
N GLY A 26 -14.70 87.22 -48.28
CA GLY A 26 -13.55 86.33 -48.16
C GLY A 26 -12.94 86.40 -46.73
N GLY A 27 -12.79 87.60 -46.22
CA GLY A 27 -12.32 87.75 -44.81
C GLY A 27 -13.32 87.29 -43.76
N GLY A 28 -14.61 87.54 -44.01
CA GLY A 28 -15.68 87.13 -43.08
C GLY A 28 -15.84 85.62 -43.06
N VAL A 29 -15.93 85.01 -44.25
CA VAL A 29 -16.06 83.54 -44.33
C VAL A 29 -14.79 82.81 -43.90
N GLY A 30 -13.63 83.33 -44.33
CA GLY A 30 -12.34 82.78 -43.92
C GLY A 30 -12.06 82.92 -42.42
N GLY A 31 -12.42 84.11 -41.87
CA GLY A 31 -12.30 84.36 -40.42
C GLY A 31 -13.27 83.45 -39.64
N TRP A 32 -14.51 83.34 -40.14
CA TRP A 32 -15.49 82.41 -39.50
C TRP A 32 -15.04 80.95 -39.56
N ALA A 33 -14.55 80.49 -40.73
CA ALA A 33 -14.08 79.12 -40.93
C ALA A 33 -12.82 78.76 -40.09
N SER A 34 -11.98 79.79 -39.81
CA SER A 34 -10.77 79.57 -38.98
C SER A 34 -11.04 79.51 -37.48
N VAL A 35 -12.20 80.02 -37.04
CA VAL A 35 -12.58 80.05 -35.60
C VAL A 35 -13.63 78.97 -35.28
N THR A 36 -14.30 78.46 -36.32
CA THR A 36 -15.34 77.42 -36.13
C THR A 36 -14.71 76.07 -36.04
N GLU A 37 -14.73 75.46 -34.84
CA GLU A 37 -14.33 74.11 -34.64
C GLU A 37 -15.42 73.18 -35.19
N ILE A 38 -15.10 72.32 -36.16
CA ILE A 38 -15.96 71.29 -36.64
C ILE A 38 -15.76 70.08 -35.74
N ALA A 39 -16.69 69.82 -34.83
CA ALA A 39 -16.68 68.64 -34.05
C ALA A 39 -16.94 67.41 -34.93
N GLY A 40 -15.88 66.74 -35.35
CA GLY A 40 -15.99 65.43 -36.06
C GLY A 40 -16.24 64.33 -35.09
N ALA A 41 -17.37 63.65 -35.23
CA ALA A 41 -17.60 62.39 -34.51
C ALA A 41 -17.01 61.24 -35.30
N VAL A 42 -16.07 60.53 -34.71
CA VAL A 42 -15.57 59.25 -35.23
C VAL A 42 -16.53 58.13 -34.78
N ILE A 43 -17.29 57.59 -35.72
CA ILE A 43 -18.14 56.46 -35.47
C ILE A 43 -17.26 55.19 -35.51
N ALA A 44 -16.86 54.72 -34.34
CA ALA A 44 -16.15 53.44 -34.22
C ALA A 44 -17.19 52.33 -33.94
N PRO A 45 -17.38 51.34 -34.81
CA PRO A 45 -18.21 50.18 -34.47
C PRO A 45 -17.50 49.38 -33.37
N GLY A 46 -18.16 49.19 -32.26
CA GLY A 46 -17.68 48.37 -31.13
C GLY A 46 -18.78 47.46 -30.62
N THR A 47 -18.46 46.23 -30.32
CA THR A 47 -19.31 45.33 -29.57
C THR A 47 -19.02 45.43 -28.08
N LEU A 48 -20.06 45.59 -27.27
CA LEU A 48 -19.93 45.54 -25.81
C LEU A 48 -19.63 44.09 -25.44
N VAL A 49 -18.42 43.83 -24.94
CA VAL A 49 -18.05 42.54 -24.35
C VAL A 49 -17.96 42.67 -22.85
N VAL A 50 -18.47 41.65 -22.16
CA VAL A 50 -18.33 41.56 -20.70
C VAL A 50 -16.86 41.45 -20.34
N GLY A 51 -16.33 42.29 -19.46
CA GLY A 51 -14.92 42.35 -19.11
C GLY A 51 -14.40 41.11 -18.34
N SER A 52 -15.30 40.21 -17.93
CA SER A 52 -14.97 38.93 -17.32
C SER A 52 -15.56 37.78 -18.15
N HIS A 53 -14.77 36.75 -18.45
CA HIS A 53 -15.30 35.56 -19.09
C HIS A 53 -16.30 34.88 -18.16
N VAL A 54 -17.36 34.32 -18.75
CA VAL A 54 -18.30 33.43 -18.03
C VAL A 54 -17.49 32.27 -17.42
N LYS A 55 -17.54 32.14 -16.09
CA LYS A 55 -16.87 31.04 -15.38
C LYS A 55 -17.82 29.90 -15.19
N ASN A 56 -17.50 28.76 -15.76
CA ASN A 56 -18.24 27.52 -15.50
C ASN A 56 -17.77 26.93 -14.16
N VAL A 57 -18.70 26.77 -13.22
CA VAL A 57 -18.45 26.09 -11.96
C VAL A 57 -18.99 24.67 -12.11
N GLN A 58 -18.07 23.69 -12.08
CA GLN A 58 -18.46 22.28 -12.18
C GLN A 58 -17.67 21.43 -11.19
N HIS A 59 -18.29 20.38 -10.66
CA HIS A 59 -17.61 19.42 -9.83
C HIS A 59 -16.79 18.47 -10.69
N ALA A 60 -15.56 18.11 -10.24
CA ALA A 60 -14.62 17.31 -11.02
C ALA A 60 -15.15 15.92 -11.42
N THR A 61 -15.94 15.28 -10.56
CA THR A 61 -16.47 13.92 -10.76
C THR A 61 -17.99 13.88 -10.99
N GLY A 62 -18.68 15.02 -10.83
CA GLY A 62 -20.14 15.07 -10.82
C GLY A 62 -20.76 14.43 -9.58
N GLY A 63 -22.07 14.20 -9.62
CA GLY A 63 -22.82 13.54 -8.55
C GLY A 63 -24.30 13.87 -8.60
N VAL A 64 -25.08 13.28 -7.70
CA VAL A 64 -26.50 13.59 -7.50
C VAL A 64 -26.58 14.87 -6.68
N VAL A 65 -27.38 15.84 -7.15
CA VAL A 65 -27.61 17.11 -6.43
C VAL A 65 -28.60 16.87 -5.31
N ALA A 66 -28.20 17.17 -4.08
CA ALA A 66 -29.06 17.10 -2.90
C ALA A 66 -29.79 18.42 -2.66
N GLU A 67 -29.12 19.57 -2.87
CA GLU A 67 -29.65 20.88 -2.59
C GLU A 67 -29.07 21.90 -3.56
N ILE A 68 -29.89 22.87 -3.97
CA ILE A 68 -29.50 23.98 -4.84
C ILE A 68 -29.75 25.27 -4.06
N ASP A 69 -28.64 25.96 -3.71
CA ASP A 69 -28.67 27.17 -2.87
C ASP A 69 -28.69 28.46 -3.71
N ALA A 70 -28.38 28.39 -5.01
CA ALA A 70 -28.36 29.54 -5.90
C ALA A 70 -29.30 29.33 -7.10
N ARG A 71 -30.05 30.37 -7.50
CA ARG A 71 -30.98 30.39 -8.63
C ARG A 71 -30.55 31.37 -9.70
N ASP A 72 -31.11 31.22 -10.88
CA ASP A 72 -30.87 32.14 -11.98
C ASP A 72 -31.23 33.58 -11.59
N GLY A 73 -30.25 34.49 -11.76
CA GLY A 73 -30.39 35.90 -11.38
C GLY A 73 -29.78 36.24 -10.01
N ASP A 74 -29.40 35.30 -9.21
CA ASP A 74 -28.80 35.54 -7.89
C ASP A 74 -27.36 36.08 -8.02
N ARG A 75 -27.04 36.98 -7.09
CA ARG A 75 -25.66 37.53 -6.97
C ARG A 75 -24.87 36.69 -5.97
N VAL A 76 -23.86 36.01 -6.45
CA VAL A 76 -22.98 35.15 -5.64
C VAL A 76 -21.58 35.73 -5.57
N LYS A 77 -20.90 35.50 -4.46
CA LYS A 77 -19.50 35.87 -4.22
C LYS A 77 -18.59 34.65 -4.30
N ALA A 78 -17.31 34.90 -4.44
CA ALA A 78 -16.35 33.80 -4.34
C ALA A 78 -16.37 33.19 -2.94
N GLY A 79 -16.63 31.86 -2.89
CA GLY A 79 -16.76 31.10 -1.66
C GLY A 79 -18.20 30.78 -1.26
N ASP A 80 -19.22 31.38 -1.92
CA ASP A 80 -20.62 31.07 -1.66
C ASP A 80 -20.95 29.64 -2.13
N LEU A 81 -21.78 28.94 -1.34
CA LEU A 81 -22.28 27.62 -1.68
C LEU A 81 -23.38 27.74 -2.75
N LEU A 82 -23.17 27.13 -3.92
CA LEU A 82 -24.10 27.20 -5.04
C LEU A 82 -25.02 25.97 -5.07
N LEU A 83 -24.46 24.81 -4.80
CA LEU A 83 -25.17 23.53 -4.75
C LEU A 83 -24.45 22.55 -3.82
N ARG A 84 -25.19 21.61 -3.27
CA ARG A 84 -24.67 20.54 -2.45
C ARG A 84 -24.96 19.19 -3.10
N LEU A 85 -23.92 18.39 -3.27
CA LEU A 85 -24.07 17.03 -3.77
C LEU A 85 -24.46 16.06 -2.66
N ASP A 86 -25.23 15.04 -3.01
CA ASP A 86 -25.53 13.94 -2.11
C ASP A 86 -24.27 13.18 -1.74
N ARG A 87 -24.03 13.07 -0.43
CA ARG A 87 -22.84 12.40 0.12
C ARG A 87 -23.11 10.98 0.58
N THR A 88 -24.34 10.48 0.44
CA THR A 88 -24.74 9.15 0.97
C THR A 88 -23.86 8.05 0.40
N VAL A 89 -23.76 7.96 -0.92
CA VAL A 89 -22.96 6.92 -1.58
C VAL A 89 -21.44 7.13 -1.37
N PRO A 90 -20.87 8.34 -1.57
CA PRO A 90 -19.45 8.58 -1.27
C PRO A 90 -19.09 8.33 0.20
N ALA A 91 -19.94 8.71 1.14
CA ALA A 91 -19.71 8.49 2.57
C ALA A 91 -19.74 6.98 2.91
N ALA A 92 -20.70 6.23 2.35
CA ALA A 92 -20.76 4.78 2.52
C ALA A 92 -19.51 4.08 1.94
N ASN A 93 -19.09 4.49 0.74
CA ASN A 93 -17.86 3.94 0.11
C ASN A 93 -16.62 4.27 0.95
N LEU A 94 -16.51 5.50 1.46
CA LEU A 94 -15.41 5.89 2.34
C LEU A 94 -15.40 5.04 3.61
N ALA A 95 -16.56 4.82 4.24
CA ALA A 95 -16.67 3.99 5.44
C ALA A 95 -16.21 2.54 5.18
N VAL A 96 -16.63 1.94 4.04
CA VAL A 96 -16.19 0.59 3.65
C VAL A 96 -14.67 0.53 3.45
N VAL A 97 -14.10 1.49 2.73
CA VAL A 97 -12.64 1.52 2.48
C VAL A 97 -11.87 1.79 3.77
N SER A 98 -12.35 2.71 4.61
CA SER A 98 -11.71 2.98 5.91
C SER A 98 -11.73 1.76 6.82
N LYS A 99 -12.88 1.07 6.94
CA LYS A 99 -12.98 -0.18 7.71
C LYS A 99 -12.02 -1.26 7.19
N ALA A 100 -11.94 -1.45 5.87
CA ALA A 100 -11.02 -2.40 5.27
C ALA A 100 -9.55 -2.03 5.54
N LEU A 101 -9.20 -0.74 5.48
CA LEU A 101 -7.86 -0.26 5.82
C LEU A 101 -7.52 -0.55 7.28
N ASP A 102 -8.42 -0.25 8.21
CA ASP A 102 -8.23 -0.47 9.64
C ASP A 102 -8.01 -1.97 9.95
N GLN A 103 -8.80 -2.85 9.34
CA GLN A 103 -8.62 -4.30 9.45
C GLN A 103 -7.25 -4.76 8.90
N LEU A 104 -6.82 -4.22 7.77
CA LEU A 104 -5.51 -4.55 7.19
C LEU A 104 -4.35 -4.02 8.04
N MET A 105 -4.49 -2.85 8.64
CA MET A 105 -3.48 -2.28 9.55
C MET A 105 -3.36 -3.11 10.83
N ALA A 106 -4.48 -3.49 11.44
CA ALA A 106 -4.50 -4.37 12.60
C ALA A 106 -3.90 -5.75 12.29
N ARG A 107 -4.29 -6.36 11.18
CA ARG A 107 -3.74 -7.64 10.70
C ARG A 107 -2.24 -7.56 10.43
N LYS A 108 -1.78 -6.49 9.80
CA LYS A 108 -0.34 -6.27 9.56
C LYS A 108 0.42 -6.21 10.88
N ALA A 109 -0.07 -5.45 11.85
CA ALA A 109 0.56 -5.35 13.17
C ALA A 109 0.70 -6.72 13.85
N ARG A 110 -0.36 -7.56 13.81
CA ARG A 110 -0.31 -8.94 14.31
C ARG A 110 0.74 -9.78 13.59
N LEU A 111 0.74 -9.76 12.26
CA LEU A 111 1.69 -10.56 11.46
C LEU A 111 3.15 -10.13 11.71
N ASP A 112 3.38 -8.83 11.88
CA ASP A 112 4.70 -8.30 12.23
C ASP A 112 5.13 -8.71 13.64
N ALA A 113 4.21 -8.76 14.61
CA ALA A 113 4.44 -9.28 15.95
C ALA A 113 4.76 -10.78 15.94
N GLU A 114 3.97 -11.57 15.20
CA GLU A 114 4.20 -13.01 15.02
C GLU A 114 5.56 -13.30 14.36
N ARG A 115 5.95 -12.51 13.36
CA ARG A 115 7.25 -12.65 12.67
C ARG A 115 8.43 -12.32 13.58
N ARG A 116 8.28 -11.27 14.40
CA ARG A 116 9.31 -10.84 15.36
C ARG A 116 9.36 -11.71 16.62
N GLY A 117 8.33 -12.51 16.87
CA GLY A 117 8.22 -13.32 18.07
C GLY A 117 8.03 -12.51 19.34
N THR A 118 7.39 -11.35 19.26
CA THR A 118 7.11 -10.48 20.42
C THR A 118 5.98 -11.05 21.27
N ASP A 119 5.92 -10.66 22.54
CA ASP A 119 4.90 -11.13 23.49
C ASP A 119 3.54 -10.44 23.33
N GLY A 120 3.48 -9.36 22.54
CA GLY A 120 2.25 -8.61 22.25
C GLY A 120 2.32 -7.94 20.90
N ILE A 121 1.16 -7.41 20.47
CA ILE A 121 1.01 -6.67 19.22
C ILE A 121 1.26 -5.19 19.49
N ASP A 122 2.11 -4.57 18.68
CA ASP A 122 2.32 -3.12 18.66
C ASP A 122 1.45 -2.52 17.54
N PHE A 123 0.26 -2.04 17.91
CA PHE A 123 -0.67 -1.43 16.97
C PHE A 123 -0.24 -0.01 16.60
N PRO A 124 -0.44 0.41 15.32
CA PRO A 124 -0.18 1.78 14.91
C PRO A 124 -0.99 2.80 15.72
N ARG A 125 -0.40 3.98 15.98
CA ARG A 125 -1.08 5.06 16.75
C ARG A 125 -2.39 5.49 16.11
N ASP A 126 -2.44 5.54 14.77
CA ASP A 126 -3.66 5.88 14.02
C ASP A 126 -4.86 4.98 14.33
N LEU A 127 -4.63 3.71 14.69
CA LEU A 127 -5.67 2.80 15.16
C LEU A 127 -5.98 3.02 16.64
N LEU A 128 -4.95 3.19 17.48
CA LEU A 128 -5.13 3.37 18.92
C LEU A 128 -5.87 4.66 19.26
N ASP A 129 -5.60 5.75 18.54
CA ASP A 129 -6.27 7.04 18.75
C ASP A 129 -7.76 6.98 18.38
N ARG A 130 -8.16 6.02 17.53
CA ARG A 130 -9.55 5.77 17.13
C ARG A 130 -10.17 4.53 17.80
N SER A 131 -9.56 4.01 18.85
CA SER A 131 -10.03 2.81 19.56
C SER A 131 -11.42 2.95 20.19
N ALA A 132 -11.97 4.16 20.28
CA ALA A 132 -13.36 4.41 20.68
C ALA A 132 -14.39 4.10 19.58
N ASP A 133 -13.94 4.00 18.32
CA ASP A 133 -14.78 3.57 17.18
C ASP A 133 -15.03 2.05 17.30
N PRO A 134 -16.30 1.60 17.29
CA PRO A 134 -16.64 0.18 17.42
C PRO A 134 -15.98 -0.70 16.35
N ASP A 135 -15.87 -0.25 15.10
CA ASP A 135 -15.27 -1.00 14.00
C ASP A 135 -13.75 -1.17 14.21
N VAL A 136 -13.08 -0.14 14.72
CA VAL A 136 -11.64 -0.18 15.04
C VAL A 136 -11.39 -1.05 16.28
N ALA A 137 -12.23 -0.91 17.32
CA ALA A 137 -12.14 -1.74 18.51
C ALA A 137 -12.32 -3.23 18.21
N GLU A 138 -13.27 -3.57 17.33
CA GLU A 138 -13.51 -4.94 16.84
C GLU A 138 -12.28 -5.47 16.09
N ALA A 139 -11.68 -4.68 15.20
CA ALA A 139 -10.49 -5.07 14.46
C ALA A 139 -9.30 -5.33 15.38
N ILE A 140 -9.05 -4.45 16.37
CA ILE A 140 -7.97 -4.60 17.36
C ILE A 140 -8.20 -5.84 18.24
N SER A 141 -9.40 -6.00 18.81
CA SER A 141 -9.71 -7.11 19.70
C SER A 141 -9.69 -8.46 18.97
N GLY A 142 -10.23 -8.51 17.75
CA GLY A 142 -10.20 -9.72 16.92
C GLY A 142 -8.78 -10.17 16.59
N GLU A 143 -7.90 -9.24 16.16
CA GLU A 143 -6.52 -9.58 15.84
C GLU A 143 -5.70 -9.92 17.10
N THR A 144 -6.00 -9.31 18.26
CA THR A 144 -5.41 -9.68 19.55
C THR A 144 -5.77 -11.10 19.94
N GLN A 145 -7.07 -11.46 19.85
CA GLN A 145 -7.53 -12.83 20.13
C GLN A 145 -6.90 -13.85 19.18
N HIS A 146 -6.79 -13.53 17.90
CA HIS A 146 -6.09 -14.38 16.93
C HIS A 146 -4.62 -14.58 17.28
N PHE A 147 -3.91 -13.51 17.68
CA PHE A 147 -2.52 -13.58 18.12
C PHE A 147 -2.35 -14.52 19.31
N ASP A 148 -3.15 -14.32 20.37
CA ASP A 148 -3.08 -15.13 21.60
C ASP A 148 -3.38 -16.60 21.35
N THR A 149 -4.42 -16.87 20.54
CA THR A 149 -4.79 -18.25 20.15
C THR A 149 -3.64 -18.92 19.39
N ARG A 150 -3.06 -18.24 18.40
CA ARG A 150 -1.93 -18.77 17.62
C ARG A 150 -0.67 -18.94 18.46
N ARG A 151 -0.38 -17.99 19.34
CA ARG A 151 0.75 -18.07 20.29
C ARG A 151 0.62 -19.29 21.20
N THR A 152 -0.55 -19.47 21.81
CA THR A 152 -0.83 -20.63 22.68
C THR A 152 -0.74 -21.94 21.90
N SER A 153 -1.30 -22.00 20.70
CA SER A 153 -1.21 -23.18 19.84
C SER A 153 0.24 -23.52 19.48
N ARG A 154 1.04 -22.53 19.08
CA ARG A 154 2.48 -22.73 18.79
C ARG A 154 3.26 -23.20 20.02
N ALA A 155 3.00 -22.59 21.18
CA ALA A 155 3.65 -23.00 22.43
C ALA A 155 3.29 -24.45 22.78
N GLY A 156 2.01 -24.83 22.64
CA GLY A 156 1.56 -26.21 22.82
C GLY A 156 2.23 -27.19 21.84
N GLN A 157 2.31 -26.85 20.55
CA GLN A 157 3.01 -27.68 19.56
C GLN A 157 4.50 -27.85 19.89
N LYS A 158 5.19 -26.76 20.24
CA LYS A 158 6.60 -26.83 20.66
C LYS A 158 6.78 -27.68 21.92
N GLY A 159 5.89 -27.52 22.90
CA GLY A 159 5.89 -28.38 24.11
C GLY A 159 5.72 -29.85 23.77
N GLN A 160 4.73 -30.18 22.93
CA GLN A 160 4.50 -31.56 22.48
C GLN A 160 5.71 -32.14 21.73
N LEU A 161 6.33 -31.38 20.85
CA LEU A 161 7.55 -31.80 20.14
C LEU A 161 8.74 -31.96 21.12
N GLY A 162 8.84 -31.09 22.12
CA GLY A 162 9.84 -31.20 23.19
C GLY A 162 9.69 -32.49 24.00
N GLU A 163 8.47 -32.83 24.42
CA GLU A 163 8.19 -34.09 25.12
C GLU A 163 8.50 -35.34 24.24
N ARG A 164 8.26 -35.22 22.93
CA ARG A 164 8.63 -36.29 21.99
C ARG A 164 10.15 -36.47 21.90
N ILE A 165 10.94 -35.40 21.94
CA ILE A 165 12.40 -35.49 22.02
C ILE A 165 12.82 -36.23 23.30
N VAL A 166 12.27 -35.83 24.47
CA VAL A 166 12.57 -36.47 25.74
C VAL A 166 12.26 -37.96 25.72
N GLN A 167 11.12 -38.34 25.10
CA GLN A 167 10.74 -39.77 24.94
C GLN A 167 11.79 -40.51 24.09
N LEU A 168 12.21 -39.95 22.95
CA LEU A 168 13.22 -40.56 22.08
C LEU A 168 14.58 -40.66 22.77
N GLU A 169 14.96 -39.67 23.59
CA GLU A 169 16.20 -39.70 24.37
C GLU A 169 16.19 -40.85 25.40
N LYS A 170 15.05 -41.11 26.04
CA LYS A 170 14.89 -42.29 26.93
C LYS A 170 14.94 -43.59 26.18
N GLU A 171 14.35 -43.69 24.97
CA GLU A 171 14.46 -44.84 24.08
C GLU A 171 15.94 -45.10 23.70
N ILE A 172 16.68 -44.06 23.30
CA ILE A 172 18.12 -44.16 23.00
C ILE A 172 18.91 -44.65 24.21
N ALA A 173 18.61 -44.16 25.41
CA ALA A 173 19.30 -44.59 26.60
C ALA A 173 19.04 -46.08 26.90
N GLY A 174 17.79 -46.54 26.70
CA GLY A 174 17.44 -47.96 26.83
C GLY A 174 18.14 -48.85 25.80
N ASP A 175 18.08 -48.45 24.53
CA ASP A 175 18.75 -49.21 23.44
C ASP A 175 20.28 -49.23 23.62
N THR A 176 20.86 -48.14 24.11
CA THR A 176 22.30 -48.05 24.42
C THR A 176 22.68 -49.05 25.51
N ALA A 177 21.90 -49.15 26.58
CA ALA A 177 22.13 -50.12 27.63
C ALA A 177 21.98 -51.58 27.13
N GLN A 178 20.99 -51.84 26.25
CA GLN A 178 20.86 -53.16 25.60
C GLN A 178 22.06 -53.45 24.69
N MET A 179 22.51 -52.50 23.91
CA MET A 179 23.68 -52.65 23.02
C MET A 179 24.97 -52.95 23.85
N GLU A 180 25.14 -52.28 25.00
CA GLU A 180 26.27 -52.60 25.89
C GLU A 180 26.19 -53.99 26.46
N ALA A 181 25.02 -54.41 26.91
CA ALA A 181 24.78 -55.81 27.41
C ALA A 181 25.06 -56.83 26.31
N LYS A 182 24.54 -56.60 25.09
CA LYS A 182 24.76 -57.42 23.92
C LYS A 182 26.25 -57.48 23.53
N SER A 183 26.95 -56.36 23.62
CA SER A 183 28.38 -56.32 23.35
C SER A 183 29.20 -57.18 24.34
N LYS A 184 28.83 -57.21 25.62
CA LYS A 184 29.41 -58.10 26.62
C LYS A 184 29.12 -59.57 26.31
N GLU A 185 27.86 -59.89 25.93
CA GLU A 185 27.46 -61.24 25.53
C GLU A 185 28.31 -61.73 24.31
N ILE A 186 28.46 -60.87 23.30
CA ILE A 186 29.31 -61.16 22.13
C ILE A 186 30.75 -61.46 22.54
N GLN A 187 31.34 -60.68 23.47
CA GLN A 187 32.69 -60.94 23.95
C GLN A 187 32.83 -62.30 24.63
N LEU A 188 31.82 -62.74 25.41
CA LEU A 188 31.82 -64.05 26.06
C LEU A 188 31.75 -65.18 25.03
N VAL A 189 30.82 -65.06 24.05
CA VAL A 189 30.67 -66.09 23.00
C VAL A 189 31.92 -66.13 22.11
N GLN A 190 32.57 -65.00 21.81
CA GLN A 190 33.81 -64.98 21.07
C GLN A 190 34.96 -65.68 21.81
N LYS A 191 35.06 -65.55 23.15
CA LYS A 191 36.01 -66.30 23.97
C LYS A 191 35.71 -67.81 23.96
N GLU A 192 34.40 -68.19 24.08
CA GLU A 192 33.97 -69.56 23.96
C GLU A 192 34.35 -70.12 22.58
N LEU A 193 34.01 -69.39 21.51
CA LEU A 193 34.30 -69.81 20.13
C LEU A 193 35.80 -70.04 19.89
N ALA A 194 36.68 -69.20 20.45
CA ALA A 194 38.11 -69.36 20.35
C ALA A 194 38.56 -70.69 21.03
N SER A 195 37.98 -71.01 22.20
CA SER A 195 38.22 -72.25 22.93
C SER A 195 37.71 -73.48 22.15
N VAL A 196 36.47 -73.41 21.64
CA VAL A 196 35.80 -74.44 20.83
C VAL A 196 36.62 -74.72 19.56
N ARG A 197 37.10 -73.68 18.84
CA ARG A 197 37.96 -73.84 17.66
C ARG A 197 39.28 -74.57 17.99
N THR A 198 39.88 -74.25 19.15
CA THR A 198 41.09 -74.94 19.60
C THR A 198 40.88 -76.41 19.89
N LEU A 199 39.74 -76.76 20.57
CA LEU A 199 39.39 -78.13 20.90
C LEU A 199 39.02 -78.93 19.64
N TRP A 200 38.31 -78.32 18.68
CA TRP A 200 37.98 -78.94 17.42
C TRP A 200 39.26 -79.27 16.60
N GLY A 201 40.22 -78.34 16.54
CA GLY A 201 41.52 -78.52 15.88
C GLY A 201 42.29 -79.70 16.50
N LYS A 202 42.08 -79.99 17.80
CA LYS A 202 42.63 -81.12 18.49
C LYS A 202 41.76 -82.42 18.36
N LYS A 203 40.64 -82.36 17.58
CA LYS A 203 39.66 -83.45 17.38
C LYS A 203 38.99 -83.91 18.67
N LEU A 204 38.83 -83.02 19.68
CA LEU A 204 38.26 -83.35 21.00
C LEU A 204 36.76 -83.01 21.07
N ILE A 205 36.19 -82.38 20.08
CA ILE A 205 34.75 -82.00 20.01
C ILE A 205 34.22 -82.27 18.60
N SER A 206 32.85 -82.31 18.48
CA SER A 206 32.17 -82.47 17.19
C SER A 206 32.10 -81.15 16.41
N ILE A 207 31.97 -81.30 15.10
CA ILE A 207 31.76 -80.15 14.20
C ILE A 207 30.45 -79.42 14.55
N ASP A 208 29.43 -80.10 15.01
CA ASP A 208 28.15 -79.56 15.39
C ASP A 208 28.28 -78.54 16.52
N ARG A 209 29.17 -78.79 17.51
CA ARG A 209 29.45 -77.86 18.60
C ARG A 209 30.11 -76.59 18.08
N LEU A 210 31.08 -76.68 17.16
CA LEU A 210 31.70 -75.54 16.54
C LEU A 210 30.68 -74.72 15.77
N THR A 211 29.92 -75.38 14.86
CA THR A 211 28.96 -74.65 14.02
C THR A 211 27.81 -74.02 14.83
N SER A 212 27.37 -74.67 15.93
CA SER A 212 26.36 -74.06 16.81
C SER A 212 26.87 -72.79 17.49
N THR A 213 28.11 -72.74 17.96
CA THR A 213 28.72 -71.56 18.59
C THR A 213 28.98 -70.48 17.56
N GLU A 214 29.37 -70.83 16.31
CA GLU A 214 29.53 -69.85 15.22
C GLU A 214 28.18 -69.19 14.82
N ARG A 215 27.11 -70.00 14.73
CA ARG A 215 25.75 -69.45 14.47
C ARG A 215 25.30 -68.51 15.59
N GLU A 216 25.57 -68.85 16.85
CA GLU A 216 25.22 -68.00 17.99
C GLU A 216 25.99 -66.66 17.96
N ALA A 217 27.31 -66.69 17.67
CA ALA A 217 28.09 -65.47 17.50
C ALA A 217 27.56 -64.60 16.38
N THR A 218 27.18 -65.20 15.22
CA THR A 218 26.63 -64.46 14.08
C THR A 218 25.23 -63.88 14.40
N ARG A 219 24.39 -64.63 15.13
CA ARG A 219 23.08 -64.15 15.56
C ARG A 219 23.19 -62.92 16.46
N LEU A 220 24.06 -62.97 17.46
CA LEU A 220 24.31 -61.87 18.39
C LEU A 220 24.88 -60.60 17.69
N ASP A 221 25.79 -60.78 16.71
CA ASP A 221 26.28 -59.67 15.88
C ASP A 221 25.16 -59.03 15.05
N GLY A 222 24.24 -59.84 14.52
CA GLY A 222 23.03 -59.38 13.83
C GLY A 222 22.10 -58.56 14.74
N GLU A 223 21.85 -59.03 15.97
CA GLU A 223 21.04 -58.34 16.96
C GLU A 223 21.69 -57.00 17.38
N ARG A 224 23.02 -56.94 17.54
CA ARG A 224 23.76 -55.69 17.78
C ARG A 224 23.60 -54.72 16.61
N GLY A 225 23.65 -55.23 15.37
CA GLY A 225 23.44 -54.44 14.17
C GLY A 225 22.04 -53.81 14.13
N GLN A 226 21.00 -54.52 14.57
CA GLN A 226 19.64 -54.01 14.68
C GLN A 226 19.53 -52.87 15.72
N LEU A 227 20.19 -52.99 16.88
CA LEU A 227 20.22 -51.95 17.92
C LEU A 227 20.95 -50.69 17.43
N ILE A 228 22.05 -50.84 16.71
CA ILE A 228 22.75 -49.73 16.09
C ILE A 228 21.86 -48.99 15.09
N ALA A 229 21.10 -49.71 14.26
CA ALA A 229 20.16 -49.11 13.32
C ALA A 229 19.00 -48.41 14.03
N ALA A 230 18.47 -48.98 15.12
CA ALA A 230 17.41 -48.37 15.94
C ALA A 230 17.90 -47.04 16.58
N LEU A 231 19.09 -47.05 17.16
CA LEU A 231 19.74 -45.83 17.70
C LEU A 231 19.89 -44.75 16.66
N ALA A 232 20.41 -45.10 15.48
CA ALA A 232 20.57 -44.12 14.38
C ALA A 232 19.21 -43.56 13.92
N GLN A 233 18.16 -44.40 13.88
CA GLN A 233 16.81 -43.96 13.52
C GLN A 233 16.20 -43.03 14.57
N ALA A 234 16.35 -43.30 15.86
CA ALA A 234 15.88 -42.44 16.93
C ALA A 234 16.60 -41.11 16.93
N GLN A 235 17.92 -41.11 16.72
CA GLN A 235 18.72 -39.85 16.56
C GLN A 235 18.27 -39.05 15.34
N GLY A 236 17.99 -39.70 14.21
CA GLY A 236 17.47 -39.04 13.01
C GLY A 236 16.13 -38.35 13.26
N ARG A 237 15.21 -39.05 13.97
CA ARG A 237 13.91 -38.45 14.37
C ARG A 237 14.06 -37.24 15.29
N ILE A 238 15.01 -37.27 16.23
CA ILE A 238 15.30 -36.10 17.09
C ILE A 238 15.80 -34.92 16.24
N ALA A 239 16.68 -35.19 15.29
CA ALA A 239 17.20 -34.13 14.40
C ALA A 239 16.07 -33.51 13.55
N GLU A 240 15.16 -34.33 13.02
CA GLU A 240 13.99 -33.88 12.28
C GLU A 240 13.07 -32.99 13.15
N ILE A 241 12.73 -33.46 14.37
CA ILE A 241 11.90 -32.69 15.28
C ILE A 241 12.55 -31.35 15.67
N LYS A 242 13.86 -31.31 15.88
CA LYS A 242 14.61 -30.09 16.16
C LYS A 242 14.54 -29.05 15.03
N LEU A 243 14.36 -29.49 13.78
CA LEU A 243 14.15 -28.58 12.64
C LEU A 243 12.72 -28.05 12.55
N GLN A 244 11.76 -28.72 13.22
CA GLN A 244 10.34 -28.30 13.24
C GLN A 244 10.04 -27.29 14.37
N ILE A 245 10.90 -27.17 15.36
CA ILE A 245 10.76 -26.26 16.52
C ILE A 245 11.36 -24.88 16.24
#